data_a3aa14dbbfbc909c29584f0a42d6596f
#
_entry.id   a3aa14dbbfbc909c29584f0a42d6596f
#
_cell.length_a   1.000
_cell.length_b   1.000
_cell.length_c   1.000
_cell.angle_alpha   90.00
_cell.angle_beta   90.00
_cell.angle_gamma   90.00
#
_symmetry.space_group_name_H-M   'P 1'
#
loop_
_entity.id
_entity.type
_entity.pdbx_description
1 polymer ?
#
loop_
_entity_poly.entity_id
_entity_poly.type
_entity_poly.pdbx_seq_one_letter_code
_entity_poly.pdbx_strand_id
1 'polypeptide(L)'
;LESPDDAAVWRLSDDKAIVVTTDFFTPVVDTAYEYGSIAAANSLSDVYAMGGQPFLALNIAALPDNLPNEISSDILRGGAEKAREAGVVIAGGHTVKDKEPKYGLVVIGFVDPRKMLSKGGLKAGDVLVLTKPLGGGVTTTALKQQKASDKDVKEVIEWMSRLN
;
A
#
# COMPACT_ATOMS: atom_id res chain seq x y z
N LEU A 1 5.75 18.89 8.11
CA LEU A 1 4.70 18.51 9.06
C LEU A 1 5.24 18.64 10.48
N GLU A 2 4.47 19.21 11.38
CA GLU A 2 4.84 19.36 12.81
C GLU A 2 4.55 18.07 13.60
N SER A 3 3.71 17.20 13.07
CA SER A 3 3.37 15.90 13.65
C SER A 3 3.46 14.78 12.59
N PRO A 4 3.69 13.52 13.00
CA PRO A 4 3.66 12.38 12.09
C PRO A 4 2.31 12.26 11.38
N ASP A 5 2.36 11.99 10.07
CA ASP A 5 1.20 11.77 9.22
C ASP A 5 1.42 10.53 8.35
N ASP A 6 0.52 10.22 7.40
CA ASP A 6 0.61 9.00 6.59
C ASP A 6 1.83 8.99 5.67
N ALA A 7 2.26 10.15 5.18
CA ALA A 7 3.43 10.27 4.32
C ALA A 7 4.29 11.50 4.64
N ALA A 8 5.54 11.46 4.24
CA ALA A 8 6.43 12.62 4.26
C ALA A 8 6.04 13.59 3.14
N VAL A 9 6.07 14.90 3.44
CA VAL A 9 5.77 15.96 2.46
C VAL A 9 6.93 16.92 2.34
N TRP A 10 7.39 17.13 1.10
CA TRP A 10 8.44 18.09 0.79
C TRP A 10 7.94 19.16 -0.18
N ARG A 11 7.83 20.40 0.29
CA ARG A 11 7.36 21.53 -0.50
C ARG A 11 8.39 21.92 -1.54
N LEU A 12 7.96 22.04 -2.81
CA LEU A 12 8.77 22.51 -3.93
C LEU A 12 8.48 23.96 -4.27
N SER A 13 7.19 24.36 -4.23
CA SER A 13 6.71 25.70 -4.51
C SER A 13 5.45 26.00 -3.67
N ASP A 14 4.79 27.13 -3.93
CA ASP A 14 3.57 27.49 -3.22
C ASP A 14 2.37 26.60 -3.57
N ASP A 15 2.40 25.99 -4.73
CA ASP A 15 1.32 25.16 -5.28
C ASP A 15 1.71 23.70 -5.52
N LYS A 16 2.96 23.31 -5.20
CA LYS A 16 3.45 21.95 -5.46
C LYS A 16 4.32 21.40 -4.34
N ALA A 17 4.01 20.21 -3.90
CA ALA A 17 4.84 19.42 -2.99
C ALA A 17 4.95 17.97 -3.48
N ILE A 18 6.02 17.31 -3.06
CA ILE A 18 6.20 15.85 -3.20
C ILE A 18 5.69 15.19 -1.93
N VAL A 19 4.92 14.14 -2.11
CA VAL A 19 4.53 13.20 -1.05
C VAL A 19 5.33 11.91 -1.24
N VAL A 20 5.96 11.41 -0.19
CA VAL A 20 6.78 10.20 -0.24
C VAL A 20 6.43 9.30 0.94
N THR A 21 6.14 8.05 0.64
CA THR A 21 5.95 7.00 1.64
C THR A 21 6.75 5.76 1.31
N THR A 22 6.93 4.90 2.29
CA THR A 22 7.44 3.53 2.11
C THR A 22 6.70 2.59 3.02
N ASP A 23 6.11 1.57 2.44
CA ASP A 23 5.38 0.56 3.20
C ASP A 23 5.62 -0.83 2.60
N PHE A 24 5.94 -1.80 3.46
CA PHE A 24 6.16 -3.19 3.09
C PHE A 24 5.88 -4.10 4.28
N PHE A 25 5.38 -5.30 4.01
CA PHE A 25 5.00 -6.25 5.06
C PHE A 25 5.14 -7.70 4.60
N THR A 26 4.97 -8.62 5.54
CA THR A 26 4.96 -10.08 5.29
C THR A 26 3.61 -10.52 4.71
N PRO A 27 3.51 -11.69 4.06
CA PRO A 27 2.26 -12.18 3.49
C PRO A 27 1.10 -12.18 4.49
N VAL A 28 -0.02 -11.63 4.04
CA VAL A 28 -1.29 -11.56 4.79
C VAL A 28 -2.37 -12.43 4.18
N VAL A 29 -2.10 -13.00 3.00
CA VAL A 29 -2.95 -13.93 2.24
C VAL A 29 -2.09 -15.04 1.66
N ASP A 30 -2.71 -16.13 1.19
CA ASP A 30 -2.01 -17.36 0.79
C ASP A 30 -1.49 -17.32 -0.65
N THR A 31 -2.09 -16.50 -1.55
CA THR A 31 -1.64 -16.42 -2.93
C THR A 31 -0.62 -15.31 -3.14
N ALA A 32 0.46 -15.64 -3.83
CA ALA A 32 1.57 -14.74 -4.08
C ALA A 32 1.16 -13.49 -4.88
N TYR A 33 0.32 -13.68 -5.90
CA TYR A 33 -0.19 -12.58 -6.72
C TYR A 33 -1.06 -11.61 -5.91
N GLU A 34 -2.02 -12.13 -5.13
CA GLU A 34 -2.90 -11.30 -4.30
C GLU A 34 -2.09 -10.55 -3.23
N TYR A 35 -1.12 -11.21 -2.61
CA TYR A 35 -0.21 -10.56 -1.67
C TYR A 35 0.53 -9.38 -2.31
N GLY A 36 1.10 -9.56 -3.51
CA GLY A 36 1.76 -8.47 -4.23
C GLY A 36 0.82 -7.32 -4.57
N SER A 37 -0.40 -7.63 -5.01
CA SER A 37 -1.44 -6.65 -5.32
C SER A 37 -1.87 -5.85 -4.09
N ILE A 38 -2.11 -6.52 -2.96
CA ILE A 38 -2.48 -5.90 -1.69
C ILE A 38 -1.35 -5.01 -1.17
N ALA A 39 -0.10 -5.48 -1.23
CA ALA A 39 1.05 -4.72 -0.78
C ALA A 39 1.22 -3.41 -1.57
N ALA A 40 1.05 -3.46 -2.88
CA ALA A 40 1.08 -2.25 -3.70
C ALA A 40 -0.10 -1.30 -3.42
N ALA A 41 -1.32 -1.83 -3.30
CA ALA A 41 -2.50 -1.02 -2.95
C ALA A 41 -2.31 -0.31 -1.60
N ASN A 42 -1.75 -1.02 -0.61
CA ASN A 42 -1.46 -0.47 0.71
C ASN A 42 -0.41 0.66 0.64
N SER A 43 0.72 0.43 -0.07
CA SER A 43 1.75 1.46 -0.23
C SER A 43 1.25 2.72 -0.96
N LEU A 44 0.32 2.57 -1.90
CA LEU A 44 -0.29 3.68 -2.63
C LEU A 44 -1.26 4.48 -1.76
N SER A 45 -1.89 3.83 -0.77
CA SER A 45 -2.97 4.42 0.02
C SER A 45 -2.53 5.62 0.86
N ASP A 46 -1.29 5.65 1.35
CA ASP A 46 -0.74 6.77 2.10
C ASP A 46 -0.68 8.07 1.27
N VAL A 47 -0.34 7.94 -0.01
CA VAL A 47 -0.33 9.10 -0.91
C VAL A 47 -1.75 9.61 -1.16
N TYR A 48 -2.72 8.69 -1.34
CA TYR A 48 -4.13 9.07 -1.47
C TYR A 48 -4.69 9.69 -0.18
N ALA A 49 -4.32 9.16 0.99
CA ALA A 49 -4.73 9.69 2.29
C ALA A 49 -4.30 11.15 2.49
N MET A 50 -3.14 11.53 1.94
CA MET A 50 -2.64 12.91 1.94
C MET A 50 -3.28 13.79 0.86
N GLY A 51 -4.25 13.29 0.07
CA GLY A 51 -4.84 13.98 -1.07
C GLY A 51 -3.88 14.11 -2.25
N GLY A 52 -2.84 13.30 -2.29
CA GLY A 52 -1.80 13.29 -3.32
C GLY A 52 -2.16 12.40 -4.51
N GLN A 53 -1.47 12.63 -5.62
CA GLN A 53 -1.54 11.81 -6.83
C GLN A 53 -0.22 11.06 -7.01
N PRO A 54 -0.18 9.73 -6.81
CA PRO A 54 1.02 8.95 -7.03
C PRO A 54 1.37 8.89 -8.53
N PHE A 55 2.67 8.87 -8.87
CA PHE A 55 3.12 8.79 -10.26
C PHE A 55 4.34 7.87 -10.45
N LEU A 56 5.13 7.64 -9.41
CA LEU A 56 6.35 6.84 -9.46
C LEU A 56 6.44 5.93 -8.24
N ALA A 57 6.95 4.72 -8.45
CA ALA A 57 7.24 3.79 -7.36
C ALA A 57 8.56 3.05 -7.55
N LEU A 58 9.10 2.55 -6.45
CA LEU A 58 10.23 1.63 -6.40
C LEU A 58 9.84 0.39 -5.61
N ASN A 59 10.17 -0.80 -6.11
CA ASN A 59 9.96 -2.05 -5.39
C ASN A 59 10.91 -2.16 -4.17
N ILE A 60 10.38 -2.61 -3.05
CA ILE A 60 11.15 -3.17 -1.94
C ILE A 60 10.76 -4.63 -1.80
N ALA A 61 11.73 -5.52 -1.97
CA ALA A 61 11.51 -6.95 -1.86
C ALA A 61 12.60 -7.59 -0.98
N ALA A 62 12.19 -8.31 0.04
CA ALA A 62 13.04 -9.19 0.83
C ALA A 62 12.51 -10.62 0.66
N LEU A 63 13.31 -11.51 0.08
CA LEU A 63 12.84 -12.82 -0.35
C LEU A 63 13.78 -13.93 0.14
N PRO A 64 13.23 -15.10 0.58
CA PRO A 64 14.05 -16.26 0.91
C PRO A 64 14.79 -16.83 -0.31
N ASP A 65 16.03 -17.29 -0.10
CA ASP A 65 16.85 -17.89 -1.15
C ASP A 65 16.23 -19.13 -1.79
N ASN A 66 15.43 -19.86 -1.02
CA ASN A 66 14.77 -21.09 -1.44
C ASN A 66 13.33 -20.87 -1.93
N LEU A 67 12.88 -19.61 -2.06
CA LEU A 67 11.55 -19.30 -2.59
C LEU A 67 11.52 -19.63 -4.09
N PRO A 68 10.54 -20.43 -4.58
CA PRO A 68 10.41 -20.72 -6.01
C PRO A 68 10.29 -19.43 -6.83
N ASN A 69 10.94 -19.41 -8.00
CA ASN A 69 10.94 -18.23 -8.89
C ASN A 69 9.52 -17.82 -9.33
N GLU A 70 8.62 -18.77 -9.48
CA GLU A 70 7.21 -18.54 -9.83
C GLU A 70 6.52 -17.71 -8.75
N ILE A 71 6.76 -18.03 -7.46
CA ILE A 71 6.20 -17.29 -6.32
C ILE A 71 6.73 -15.86 -6.29
N SER A 72 8.05 -15.68 -6.45
CA SER A 72 8.68 -14.37 -6.50
C SER A 72 8.14 -13.53 -7.67
N SER A 73 8.00 -14.16 -8.84
CA SER A 73 7.45 -13.52 -10.04
C SER A 73 6.00 -13.10 -9.87
N ASP A 74 5.18 -13.93 -9.22
CA ASP A 74 3.76 -13.63 -8.97
C ASP A 74 3.59 -12.48 -7.98
N ILE A 75 4.42 -12.40 -6.92
CA ILE A 75 4.42 -11.25 -6.01
C ILE A 75 4.70 -9.96 -6.78
N LEU A 76 5.79 -9.94 -7.56
CA LEU A 76 6.18 -8.75 -8.32
C LEU A 76 5.14 -8.39 -9.41
N ARG A 77 4.55 -9.39 -10.05
CA ARG A 77 3.49 -9.20 -11.06
C ARG A 77 2.24 -8.59 -10.44
N GLY A 78 1.77 -9.09 -9.30
CA GLY A 78 0.62 -8.53 -8.58
C GLY A 78 0.84 -7.07 -8.23
N GLY A 79 2.03 -6.72 -7.72
CA GLY A 79 2.40 -5.34 -7.41
C GLY A 79 2.48 -4.45 -8.66
N ALA A 80 3.09 -4.95 -9.74
CA ALA A 80 3.23 -4.19 -10.98
C ALA A 80 1.88 -3.92 -11.68
N GLU A 81 0.97 -4.88 -11.68
CA GLU A 81 -0.36 -4.71 -12.26
C GLU A 81 -1.19 -3.73 -11.44
N LYS A 82 -1.10 -3.75 -10.11
CA LYS A 82 -1.77 -2.80 -9.22
C LYS A 82 -1.21 -1.37 -9.39
N ALA A 83 0.10 -1.20 -9.48
CA ALA A 83 0.70 0.09 -9.78
C ALA A 83 0.26 0.64 -11.14
N ARG A 84 0.17 -0.23 -12.17
CA ARG A 84 -0.34 0.15 -13.51
C ARG A 84 -1.81 0.57 -13.45
N GLU A 85 -2.66 -0.11 -12.67
CA GLU A 85 -4.06 0.28 -12.44
C GLU A 85 -4.16 1.69 -11.84
N ALA A 86 -3.24 2.05 -10.95
CA ALA A 86 -3.13 3.38 -10.35
C ALA A 86 -2.49 4.43 -11.28
N GLY A 87 -2.06 4.07 -12.48
CA GLY A 87 -1.31 4.95 -13.39
C GLY A 87 0.12 5.24 -12.93
N VAL A 88 0.70 4.40 -12.07
CA VAL A 88 2.01 4.58 -11.46
C VAL A 88 3.05 3.73 -12.18
N VAL A 89 4.20 4.34 -12.46
CA VAL A 89 5.36 3.65 -13.06
C VAL A 89 6.25 3.09 -11.95
N ILE A 90 6.52 1.79 -11.97
CA ILE A 90 7.59 1.20 -11.16
C ILE A 90 8.89 1.36 -11.94
N ALA A 91 9.76 2.28 -11.47
CA ALA A 91 11.00 2.66 -12.15
C ALA A 91 12.22 1.84 -11.72
N GLY A 92 12.06 0.92 -10.78
CA GLY A 92 13.14 0.09 -10.24
C GLY A 92 12.84 -0.41 -8.85
N GLY A 93 13.88 -0.60 -8.06
CA GLY A 93 13.74 -1.07 -6.68
C GLY A 93 14.97 -1.82 -6.20
N HIS A 94 14.84 -2.47 -5.06
CA HIS A 94 15.90 -3.26 -4.47
C HIS A 94 15.37 -4.58 -3.90
N THR A 95 16.13 -5.66 -4.10
CA THR A 95 15.82 -6.98 -3.55
C THR A 95 16.95 -7.41 -2.64
N VAL A 96 16.60 -7.85 -1.45
CA VAL A 96 17.53 -8.44 -0.48
C VAL A 96 17.10 -9.85 -0.10
N LYS A 97 18.04 -10.63 0.45
CA LYS A 97 17.74 -11.94 1.02
C LYS A 97 17.20 -11.77 2.44
N ASP A 98 16.14 -12.50 2.78
CA ASP A 98 15.59 -12.55 4.13
C ASP A 98 15.03 -13.97 4.39
N LYS A 99 14.77 -14.27 5.64
CA LYS A 99 14.16 -15.55 6.05
C LYS A 99 12.67 -15.63 5.73
N GLU A 100 12.02 -14.50 5.64
CA GLU A 100 10.57 -14.36 5.46
C GLU A 100 10.29 -13.38 4.31
N PRO A 101 9.38 -13.69 3.37
CA PRO A 101 9.04 -12.76 2.30
C PRO A 101 8.50 -11.45 2.85
N LYS A 102 9.02 -10.34 2.35
CA LYS A 102 8.46 -8.99 2.56
C LYS A 102 8.43 -8.27 1.23
N TYR A 103 7.33 -7.62 0.94
CA TYR A 103 7.15 -6.87 -0.28
C TYR A 103 6.32 -5.62 -0.05
N GLY A 104 6.63 -4.59 -0.80
CA GLY A 104 5.92 -3.33 -0.85
C GLY A 104 6.63 -2.32 -1.75
N LEU A 105 6.25 -1.06 -1.62
CA LEU A 105 6.74 0.00 -2.48
C LEU A 105 7.23 1.21 -1.67
N VAL A 106 8.23 1.89 -2.20
CA VAL A 106 8.35 3.34 -2.02
C VAL A 106 7.42 3.97 -3.05
N VAL A 107 6.57 4.90 -2.63
CA VAL A 107 5.66 5.61 -3.55
C VAL A 107 5.92 7.10 -3.47
N ILE A 108 5.97 7.73 -4.63
CA ILE A 108 6.17 9.17 -4.79
C ILE A 108 4.95 9.74 -5.52
N GLY A 109 4.37 10.79 -4.94
CA GLY A 109 3.25 11.51 -5.51
C GLY A 109 3.43 13.03 -5.48
N PHE A 110 2.52 13.74 -6.11
CA PHE A 110 2.38 15.18 -5.98
C PHE A 110 1.13 15.56 -5.20
N VAL A 111 1.19 16.68 -4.50
CA VAL A 111 0.04 17.31 -3.86
C VAL A 111 0.18 18.84 -3.92
N ASP A 112 -0.94 19.53 -4.00
CA ASP A 112 -0.96 21.00 -3.74
C ASP A 112 -0.92 21.20 -2.21
N PRO A 113 0.11 21.86 -1.65
CA PRO A 113 0.24 22.04 -0.19
C PRO A 113 -0.95 22.73 0.45
N ARG A 114 -1.72 23.53 -0.33
CA ARG A 114 -2.91 24.25 0.14
C ARG A 114 -4.15 23.35 0.22
N LYS A 115 -4.10 22.17 -0.41
CA LYS A 115 -5.20 21.19 -0.49
C LYS A 115 -4.83 19.85 0.15
N MET A 116 -3.66 19.77 0.72
CA MET A 116 -3.18 18.57 1.39
C MET A 116 -4.10 18.18 2.54
N LEU A 117 -4.43 16.91 2.62
CA LEU A 117 -5.14 16.33 3.75
C LEU A 117 -4.14 15.93 4.85
N SER A 118 -4.53 16.08 6.09
CA SER A 118 -3.72 15.69 7.25
C SER A 118 -4.60 15.03 8.30
N LYS A 119 -4.02 14.22 9.17
CA LYS A 119 -4.71 13.56 10.29
C LYS A 119 -5.27 14.52 11.33
N GLY A 120 -4.76 15.75 11.35
CA GLY A 120 -5.18 16.77 12.29
C GLY A 120 -6.28 17.69 11.76
N GLY A 121 -6.86 18.49 12.67
CA GLY A 121 -7.74 19.58 12.29
C GLY A 121 -9.24 19.27 12.26
N LEU A 122 -9.69 18.07 12.61
CA LEU A 122 -11.10 17.72 12.73
C LEU A 122 -11.82 18.63 13.74
N LYS A 123 -13.03 19.04 13.39
CA LYS A 123 -13.89 19.90 14.22
C LYS A 123 -15.24 19.23 14.48
N ALA A 124 -15.88 19.63 15.55
CA ALA A 124 -17.26 19.20 15.82
C ALA A 124 -18.19 19.62 14.66
N GLY A 125 -18.89 18.66 14.09
CA GLY A 125 -19.76 18.84 12.92
C GLY A 125 -19.16 18.34 11.60
N ASP A 126 -17.88 17.97 11.55
CA ASP A 126 -17.27 17.35 10.37
C ASP A 126 -17.87 15.95 10.14
N VAL A 127 -17.97 15.57 8.86
CA VAL A 127 -18.46 14.26 8.44
C VAL A 127 -17.28 13.36 8.15
N LEU A 128 -17.27 12.17 8.77
CA LEU A 128 -16.31 11.12 8.47
C LEU A 128 -16.84 10.20 7.36
N VAL A 129 -16.04 10.00 6.33
CA VAL A 129 -16.36 9.09 5.21
C VAL A 129 -15.43 7.90 5.26
N LEU A 130 -16.00 6.70 5.38
CA LEU A 130 -15.25 5.45 5.32
C LEU A 130 -15.15 5.01 3.85
N THR A 131 -13.94 5.04 3.29
CA THR A 131 -13.69 4.71 1.86
C THR A 131 -13.56 3.22 1.59
N LYS A 132 -13.21 2.44 2.62
CA LYS A 132 -13.15 0.96 2.57
C LYS A 132 -13.75 0.36 3.83
N PRO A 133 -14.31 -0.87 3.77
CA PRO A 133 -14.79 -1.55 4.97
C PRO A 133 -13.70 -1.78 6.01
N LEU A 134 -14.08 -1.80 7.28
CA LEU A 134 -13.21 -2.18 8.39
C LEU A 134 -13.16 -3.71 8.54
N GLY A 135 -12.13 -4.24 9.20
CA GLY A 135 -12.04 -5.65 9.56
C GLY A 135 -10.96 -6.45 8.82
N GLY A 136 -10.25 -5.84 7.86
CA GLY A 136 -9.18 -6.54 7.12
C GLY A 136 -8.16 -7.22 8.03
N GLY A 137 -7.63 -6.51 9.03
CA GLY A 137 -6.67 -7.06 9.99
C GLY A 137 -7.23 -8.20 10.86
N VAL A 138 -8.52 -8.14 11.22
CA VAL A 138 -9.19 -9.23 11.98
C VAL A 138 -9.30 -10.48 11.11
N THR A 139 -9.77 -10.33 9.86
CA THR A 139 -9.95 -11.46 8.94
C THR A 139 -8.63 -12.09 8.53
N THR A 140 -7.59 -11.31 8.23
CA THR A 140 -6.25 -11.85 7.90
C THR A 140 -5.60 -12.54 9.10
N THR A 141 -5.83 -12.05 10.33
CA THR A 141 -5.40 -12.74 11.55
C THR A 141 -6.15 -14.06 11.74
N ALA A 142 -7.46 -14.07 11.50
CA ALA A 142 -8.28 -15.29 11.56
C ALA A 142 -7.86 -16.30 10.47
N LEU A 143 -7.51 -15.84 9.26
CA LEU A 143 -6.95 -16.67 8.20
C LEU A 143 -5.66 -17.36 8.66
N LYS A 144 -4.69 -16.62 9.19
CA LYS A 144 -3.44 -17.17 9.74
C LYS A 144 -3.69 -18.21 10.84
N GLN A 145 -4.79 -18.10 11.59
CA GLN A 145 -5.20 -19.04 12.62
C GLN A 145 -6.11 -20.16 12.10
N GLN A 146 -6.36 -20.25 10.79
CA GLN A 146 -7.28 -21.23 10.17
C GLN A 146 -8.71 -21.14 10.72
N LYS A 147 -9.19 -19.93 11.06
CA LYS A 147 -10.52 -19.66 11.64
C LYS A 147 -11.41 -18.81 10.73
N ALA A 148 -10.89 -18.29 9.63
CA ALA A 148 -11.67 -17.51 8.66
C ALA A 148 -12.42 -18.45 7.70
N SER A 149 -13.63 -18.06 7.27
CA SER A 149 -14.31 -18.76 6.19
C SER A 149 -13.75 -18.33 4.82
N ASP A 150 -13.83 -19.21 3.81
CA ASP A 150 -13.39 -18.90 2.44
C ASP A 150 -14.13 -17.67 1.87
N LYS A 151 -15.38 -17.47 2.26
CA LYS A 151 -16.16 -16.31 1.86
C LYS A 151 -15.58 -15.01 2.42
N ASP A 152 -15.27 -14.97 3.72
CA ASP A 152 -14.72 -13.79 4.37
C ASP A 152 -13.32 -13.47 3.84
N VAL A 153 -12.51 -14.50 3.58
CA VAL A 153 -11.18 -14.36 2.99
C VAL A 153 -11.27 -13.73 1.60
N LYS A 154 -12.15 -14.26 0.72
CA LYS A 154 -12.33 -13.72 -0.63
C LYS A 154 -12.79 -12.27 -0.61
N GLU A 155 -13.75 -11.95 0.23
CA GLU A 155 -14.30 -10.60 0.37
C GLU A 155 -13.23 -9.62 0.87
N VAL A 156 -12.43 -10.01 1.86
CA VAL A 156 -11.35 -9.17 2.40
C VAL A 156 -10.23 -8.95 1.39
N ILE A 157 -9.84 -9.96 0.62
CA ILE A 157 -8.84 -9.84 -0.45
C ILE A 157 -9.29 -8.80 -1.49
N GLU A 158 -10.56 -8.86 -1.92
CA GLU A 158 -11.13 -7.90 -2.87
C GLU A 158 -11.03 -6.46 -2.33
N TRP A 159 -11.37 -6.23 -1.07
CA TRP A 159 -11.29 -4.90 -0.48
C TRP A 159 -9.87 -4.40 -0.27
N MET A 160 -8.97 -5.27 0.22
CA MET A 160 -7.58 -4.91 0.46
C MET A 160 -6.82 -4.59 -0.83
N SER A 161 -7.16 -5.26 -1.93
CA SER A 161 -6.54 -5.03 -3.24
C SER A 161 -7.15 -3.84 -4.01
N ARG A 162 -8.26 -3.26 -3.56
CA ARG A 162 -8.88 -2.09 -4.20
C ARG A 162 -8.07 -0.84 -3.92
N LEU A 163 -7.91 0.02 -4.93
CA LEU A 163 -7.35 1.37 -4.75
C LEU A 163 -8.34 2.30 -4.03
N ASN A 164 -7.83 3.32 -3.40
CA ASN A 164 -8.64 4.34 -2.71
C ASN A 164 -9.08 5.44 -3.66
#